data_6219a26bd127c62a93ab3a3147d2c72b
#
_entry.id   6219a26bd127c62a93ab3a3147d2c72b
#
_cell.length_a   1.000
_cell.length_b   1.000
_cell.length_c   1.000
_cell.angle_alpha   90.00
_cell.angle_beta   90.00
_cell.angle_gamma   90.00
#
_symmetry.space_group_name_H-M   'P 1'
#
loop_
_entity.id
_entity.type
_entity.pdbx_description
1 polymer ?
#
loop_
_entity_poly.entity_id
_entity_poly.type
_entity_poly.pdbx_seq_one_letter_code
_entity_poly.pdbx_strand_id
1 'polypeptide(L)'
;FPPHEKAHSYRGELVFVDHANRRGSIRIQGEGKYFRNKPHPFAMLPYGVIRYHGAPAGLRDIPIGTVLHARGFLPPEPKLSAVPVLPINNRNKTAGYSGKGTAPAENHLILLEDEPSFCQREGKVWKLQEMELQNLAGKIVARRESKTGGTKAEEETMTFDAATRIWHGREKLLVADLVHEGIWPENGKKSLDDQAVLLGITWKPT
;
A
#
# COMPACT_ATOMS: atom_id res chain seq x y z
N PHE A 1 10.64 3.98 24.17
CA PHE A 1 9.85 3.55 23.03
C PHE A 1 10.15 2.08 22.75
N PRO A 2 9.15 1.25 22.35
CA PRO A 2 9.41 -0.14 22.00
C PRO A 2 10.38 -0.20 20.79
N PRO A 3 11.30 -1.17 20.76
CA PRO A 3 12.20 -1.34 19.64
C PRO A 3 11.41 -1.62 18.35
N HIS A 4 11.88 -1.06 17.23
CA HIS A 4 11.20 -1.16 15.93
C HIS A 4 10.97 -2.59 15.45
N GLU A 5 11.80 -3.52 15.89
CA GLU A 5 11.70 -4.96 15.58
C GLU A 5 10.44 -5.61 16.16
N LYS A 6 9.90 -5.03 17.23
CA LYS A 6 8.64 -5.50 17.83
C LYS A 6 7.38 -4.95 17.17
N ALA A 7 7.52 -4.10 16.15
CA ALA A 7 6.39 -3.58 15.43
C ALA A 7 5.77 -4.66 14.52
N HIS A 8 4.47 -4.81 14.62
CA HIS A 8 3.68 -5.71 13.78
C HIS A 8 3.37 -5.06 12.44
N SER A 9 3.36 -5.86 11.38
CA SER A 9 2.96 -5.42 10.05
C SER A 9 1.60 -6.01 9.69
N TYR A 10 0.72 -5.19 9.11
CA TYR A 10 -0.58 -5.61 8.61
C TYR A 10 -1.00 -4.77 7.41
N ARG A 11 -1.95 -5.28 6.66
CA ARG A 11 -2.48 -4.65 5.44
C ARG A 11 -3.99 -4.49 5.58
N GLY A 12 -4.51 -3.36 5.14
CA GLY A 12 -5.94 -3.11 5.22
C GLY A 12 -6.37 -1.87 4.47
N GLU A 13 -7.67 -1.71 4.38
CA GLU A 13 -8.33 -0.57 3.74
C GLU A 13 -8.51 0.58 4.72
N LEU A 14 -8.12 1.78 4.34
CA LEU A 14 -8.38 2.99 5.12
C LEU A 14 -9.88 3.33 5.04
N VAL A 15 -10.57 3.32 6.17
CA VAL A 15 -12.02 3.53 6.22
C VAL A 15 -12.44 4.80 6.95
N PHE A 16 -11.56 5.39 7.73
CA PHE A 16 -11.82 6.63 8.45
C PHE A 16 -10.52 7.37 8.72
N VAL A 17 -10.55 8.70 8.69
CA VAL A 17 -9.43 9.59 9.03
C VAL A 17 -9.89 10.77 9.87
N ASP A 18 -9.17 11.03 10.95
CA ASP A 18 -9.17 12.26 11.72
C ASP A 18 -7.83 12.97 11.46
N HIS A 19 -7.85 13.92 10.54
CA HIS A 19 -6.65 14.62 10.09
C HIS A 19 -5.97 15.44 11.21
N ALA A 20 -6.78 16.07 12.05
CA ALA A 20 -6.27 16.96 13.09
C ALA A 20 -5.45 16.22 14.14
N ASN A 21 -5.86 15.02 14.47
CA ASN A 21 -5.24 14.21 15.52
C ASN A 21 -4.31 13.11 14.96
N ARG A 22 -4.07 13.07 13.65
CA ARG A 22 -3.27 12.04 12.98
C ARG A 22 -3.75 10.61 13.32
N ARG A 23 -5.08 10.42 13.29
CA ARG A 23 -5.76 9.18 13.63
C ARG A 23 -6.61 8.68 12.48
N GLY A 24 -6.92 7.40 12.51
CA GLY A 24 -7.81 6.79 11.54
C GLY A 24 -8.22 5.39 11.95
N SER A 25 -8.85 4.71 11.01
CA SER A 25 -9.19 3.29 11.16
C SER A 25 -8.91 2.53 9.89
N ILE A 26 -8.37 1.32 10.05
CA ILE A 26 -8.06 0.40 8.95
C ILE A 26 -8.91 -0.85 9.12
N ARG A 27 -9.57 -1.27 8.05
CA ARG A 27 -10.21 -2.60 7.94
C ARG A 27 -9.13 -3.58 7.49
N ILE A 28 -8.62 -4.40 8.42
CA ILE A 28 -7.54 -5.33 8.16
C ILE A 28 -8.01 -6.44 7.20
N GLN A 29 -7.18 -6.74 6.20
CA GLN A 29 -7.35 -7.84 5.27
C GLN A 29 -6.53 -9.05 5.75
N GLY A 30 -7.09 -10.26 5.65
CA GLY A 30 -6.40 -11.49 6.02
C GLY A 30 -7.37 -12.57 6.50
N GLU A 31 -6.82 -13.75 6.80
CA GLU A 31 -7.56 -14.90 7.32
C GLU A 31 -7.27 -15.09 8.83
N GLY A 32 -8.20 -15.75 9.52
CA GLY A 32 -8.05 -16.15 10.90
C GLY A 32 -8.69 -15.25 11.92
N LYS A 33 -8.37 -15.46 13.21
CA LYS A 33 -9.01 -14.76 14.36
C LYS A 33 -8.79 -13.24 14.37
N TYR A 34 -7.84 -12.75 13.63
CA TYR A 34 -7.57 -11.31 13.48
C TYR A 34 -8.35 -10.69 12.33
N PHE A 35 -8.94 -11.50 11.47
CA PHE A 35 -9.84 -11.04 10.42
C PHE A 35 -11.15 -10.59 11.07
N ARG A 36 -11.32 -9.29 11.19
CA ARG A 36 -12.54 -8.70 11.72
C ARG A 36 -13.06 -7.69 10.71
N ASN A 37 -14.34 -7.81 10.36
CA ASN A 37 -15.05 -6.78 9.58
C ASN A 37 -15.09 -5.41 10.28
N LYS A 38 -14.66 -5.34 11.54
CA LYS A 38 -14.61 -4.11 12.30
C LYS A 38 -13.32 -3.35 11.99
N PRO A 39 -13.41 -2.05 11.71
CA PRO A 39 -12.23 -1.21 11.57
C PRO A 39 -11.40 -1.19 12.84
N HIS A 40 -10.10 -1.27 12.69
CA HIS A 40 -9.13 -1.15 13.78
C HIS A 40 -8.66 0.29 13.88
N PRO A 41 -8.90 0.97 15.00
CA PRO A 41 -8.44 2.33 15.18
C PRO A 41 -6.92 2.38 15.33
N PHE A 42 -6.34 3.46 14.83
CA PHE A 42 -4.92 3.74 14.97
C PHE A 42 -4.65 5.22 15.24
N ALA A 43 -3.52 5.48 15.87
CA ALA A 43 -2.89 6.79 15.96
C ALA A 43 -1.48 6.72 15.39
N MET A 44 -1.11 7.68 14.55
CA MET A 44 0.27 7.84 14.13
C MET A 44 1.11 8.37 15.29
N LEU A 45 2.21 7.72 15.58
CA LEU A 45 3.17 8.26 16.54
C LEU A 45 3.78 9.58 16.00
N PRO A 46 4.26 10.49 16.88
CA PRO A 46 4.80 11.78 16.45
C PRO A 46 5.89 11.66 15.39
N TYR A 47 6.73 10.64 15.48
CA TYR A 47 7.80 10.31 14.54
C TYR A 47 7.36 9.30 13.45
N GLY A 48 6.09 8.91 13.44
CA GLY A 48 5.55 8.00 12.44
C GLY A 48 5.55 8.61 11.05
N VAL A 49 5.95 7.82 10.07
CA VAL A 49 6.08 8.23 8.68
C VAL A 49 4.85 7.78 7.89
N ILE A 50 4.35 8.66 7.04
CA ILE A 50 3.30 8.35 6.06
C ILE A 50 3.90 8.55 4.68
N ARG A 51 3.69 7.55 3.80
CA ARG A 51 4.12 7.61 2.39
C ARG A 51 2.95 7.29 1.49
N TYR A 52 2.81 8.07 0.43
CA TYR A 52 1.79 7.88 -0.59
C TYR A 52 2.37 8.16 -1.97
N HIS A 53 2.22 7.21 -2.90
CA HIS A 53 2.86 7.23 -4.23
C HIS A 53 4.39 7.46 -4.18
N GLY A 54 5.06 6.82 -3.22
CA GLY A 54 6.51 6.89 -3.07
C GLY A 54 7.04 8.16 -2.38
N ALA A 55 6.18 9.14 -2.09
CA ALA A 55 6.54 10.42 -1.47
C ALA A 55 6.07 10.51 -0.01
N PRO A 56 6.70 11.35 0.83
CA PRO A 56 6.15 11.73 2.12
C PRO A 56 4.78 12.37 1.98
N ALA A 57 3.84 12.01 2.84
CA ALA A 57 2.45 12.45 2.76
C ALA A 57 1.84 12.70 4.14
N GLY A 58 0.67 13.33 4.18
CA GLY A 58 -0.20 13.41 5.33
C GLY A 58 -1.41 12.49 5.20
N LEU A 59 -2.10 12.20 6.28
CA LEU A 59 -3.35 11.40 6.21
C LEU A 59 -4.40 12.02 5.30
N ARG A 60 -4.41 13.35 5.15
CA ARG A 60 -5.34 14.07 4.26
C ARG A 60 -5.12 13.77 2.78
N ASP A 61 -3.90 13.33 2.44
CA ASP A 61 -3.52 13.09 1.04
C ASP A 61 -3.94 11.69 0.57
N ILE A 62 -4.37 10.83 1.53
CA ILE A 62 -4.74 9.46 1.27
C ILE A 62 -6.27 9.34 1.17
N PRO A 63 -6.82 8.97 0.02
CA PRO A 63 -8.26 8.74 -0.13
C PRO A 63 -8.76 7.59 0.75
N ILE A 64 -9.95 7.75 1.30
CA ILE A 64 -10.69 6.64 1.93
C ILE A 64 -10.88 5.52 0.89
N GLY A 65 -10.75 4.26 1.32
CA GLY A 65 -10.77 3.09 0.44
C GLY A 65 -9.39 2.66 -0.06
N THR A 66 -8.34 3.47 0.16
CA THR A 66 -6.97 3.06 -0.19
C THR A 66 -6.52 1.89 0.67
N VAL A 67 -5.98 0.85 0.02
CA VAL A 67 -5.33 -0.26 0.72
C VAL A 67 -3.93 0.15 1.13
N LEU A 68 -3.65 0.02 2.42
CA LEU A 68 -2.41 0.48 3.04
C LEU A 68 -1.68 -0.66 3.75
N HIS A 69 -0.36 -0.58 3.74
CA HIS A 69 0.51 -1.33 4.62
C HIS A 69 0.80 -0.49 5.86
N ALA A 70 0.53 -1.07 7.00
CA ALA A 70 0.75 -0.42 8.28
C ALA A 70 1.78 -1.21 9.09
N ARG A 71 2.64 -0.48 9.80
CA ARG A 71 3.57 -1.05 10.76
C ARG A 71 3.44 -0.30 12.06
N GLY A 72 3.22 -1.02 13.15
CA GLY A 72 2.99 -0.39 14.44
C GLY A 72 2.94 -1.35 15.59
N PHE A 73 2.65 -0.81 16.74
CA PHE A 73 2.54 -1.54 18.00
C PHE A 73 1.07 -1.77 18.33
N LEU A 74 0.78 -2.90 18.92
CA LEU A 74 -0.53 -3.17 19.50
C LEU A 74 -0.84 -2.13 20.59
N PRO A 75 -2.14 -1.90 20.87
CA PRO A 75 -2.52 -0.97 21.92
C PRO A 75 -1.80 -1.33 23.23
N PRO A 76 -1.19 -0.34 23.88
CA PRO A 76 -0.60 -0.59 25.18
C PRO A 76 -1.69 -0.99 26.17
N GLU A 77 -1.39 -1.84 27.12
CA GLU A 77 -2.31 -2.10 28.21
C GLU A 77 -2.64 -0.78 28.93
N PRO A 78 -3.92 -0.42 29.10
CA PRO A 78 -4.33 0.86 29.66
C PRO A 78 -3.71 1.13 31.04
N LYS A 79 -3.40 0.07 31.78
CA LYS A 79 -2.77 0.14 33.12
C LYS A 79 -1.27 0.44 33.08
N LEU A 80 -0.61 0.18 31.96
CA LEU A 80 0.85 0.31 31.79
C LEU A 80 1.23 1.44 30.84
N SER A 81 0.25 2.08 30.20
CA SER A 81 0.50 3.09 29.19
C SER A 81 0.58 4.48 29.79
N ALA A 82 1.71 5.15 29.57
CA ALA A 82 1.85 6.59 29.78
C ALA A 82 1.28 7.44 28.65
N VAL A 83 0.68 6.83 27.61
CA VAL A 83 0.06 7.55 26.52
C VAL A 83 -1.24 8.18 27.00
N PRO A 84 -1.42 9.51 26.84
CA PRO A 84 -2.65 10.17 27.25
C PRO A 84 -3.86 9.54 26.54
N VAL A 85 -4.80 9.04 27.30
CA VAL A 85 -6.08 8.60 26.79
C VAL A 85 -6.91 9.85 26.53
N LEU A 86 -7.45 9.98 25.31
CA LEU A 86 -8.33 11.11 25.02
C LEU A 86 -9.54 11.10 25.96
N PRO A 87 -9.92 12.25 26.53
CA PRO A 87 -11.14 12.35 27.33
C PRO A 87 -12.34 11.96 26.48
N ILE A 88 -13.17 11.08 27.03
CA ILE A 88 -14.42 10.67 26.38
C ILE A 88 -15.41 11.81 26.50
N ASN A 89 -15.88 12.29 25.37
CA ASN A 89 -17.09 13.09 25.39
C ASN A 89 -18.31 12.16 25.39
N ASN A 90 -19.43 12.62 25.99
CA ASN A 90 -20.66 11.83 26.10
C ASN A 90 -21.28 11.45 24.74
N ARG A 91 -20.83 12.02 23.64
CA ARG A 91 -21.30 11.71 22.27
C ARG A 91 -20.76 10.39 21.73
N ASN A 92 -19.64 9.91 22.27
CA ASN A 92 -19.02 8.66 21.82
C ASN A 92 -19.57 7.40 22.49
N LYS A 93 -20.52 7.53 23.43
CA LYS A 93 -21.16 6.40 24.10
C LYS A 93 -21.99 5.51 23.17
N THR A 94 -22.45 6.04 22.05
CA THR A 94 -23.29 5.33 21.09
C THR A 94 -22.52 4.43 20.11
N ALA A 95 -21.24 4.49 20.07
CA ALA A 95 -20.42 3.74 19.11
C ALA A 95 -20.03 2.32 19.58
N GLY A 96 -20.75 1.72 20.50
CA GLY A 96 -20.56 0.32 20.90
C GLY A 96 -19.34 0.05 21.78
N TYR A 97 -18.82 1.06 22.44
CA TYR A 97 -17.77 0.92 23.44
C TYR A 97 -18.39 0.61 24.81
N SER A 98 -17.99 -0.51 25.39
CA SER A 98 -18.45 -0.93 26.70
C SER A 98 -18.04 0.10 27.77
N GLY A 99 -18.89 0.89 28.10
CA GLY A 99 -19.34 1.69 29.20
C GLY A 99 -18.43 2.17 30.31
N LYS A 100 -17.13 2.10 30.28
CA LYS A 100 -16.27 2.60 31.37
C LYS A 100 -15.26 3.65 30.95
N GLY A 101 -15.64 4.58 30.08
CA GLY A 101 -14.90 5.81 29.93
C GLY A 101 -13.49 5.72 29.38
N THR A 102 -13.08 4.62 28.78
CA THR A 102 -11.77 4.46 28.14
C THR A 102 -11.90 4.66 26.63
N ALA A 103 -11.02 5.47 26.03
CA ALA A 103 -10.91 5.52 24.59
C ALA A 103 -10.64 4.11 24.06
N PRO A 104 -11.13 3.78 22.84
CA PRO A 104 -10.80 2.51 22.23
C PRO A 104 -9.28 2.35 22.18
N ALA A 105 -8.83 1.14 22.47
CA ALA A 105 -7.44 0.81 22.34
C ALA A 105 -7.02 1.02 20.87
N GLU A 106 -6.09 1.93 20.62
CA GLU A 106 -5.59 2.28 19.30
C GLU A 106 -4.24 1.64 19.04
N ASN A 107 -4.02 1.16 17.81
CA ASN A 107 -2.69 0.76 17.37
C ASN A 107 -1.83 2.02 17.18
N HIS A 108 -0.59 1.97 17.63
CA HIS A 108 0.36 3.07 17.47
C HIS A 108 1.25 2.84 16.26
N LEU A 109 0.96 3.55 15.15
CA LEU A 109 1.68 3.34 13.90
C LEU A 109 2.96 4.15 13.82
N ILE A 110 4.02 3.49 13.36
CA ILE A 110 5.30 4.10 13.02
C ILE A 110 5.46 4.29 11.50
N LEU A 111 4.70 3.51 10.71
CA LEU A 111 4.71 3.59 9.25
C LEU A 111 3.32 3.30 8.71
N LEU A 112 2.89 4.11 7.76
CA LEU A 112 1.69 3.91 6.96
C LEU A 112 2.03 4.23 5.51
N GLU A 113 1.83 3.28 4.61
CA GLU A 113 2.23 3.43 3.21
C GLU A 113 1.27 2.69 2.27
N ASP A 114 1.09 3.23 1.08
CA ASP A 114 0.35 2.56 0.01
C ASP A 114 1.18 1.46 -0.67
N GLU A 115 0.58 0.68 -1.56
CA GLU A 115 1.25 -0.42 -2.26
C GLU A 115 2.48 0.05 -3.05
N PRO A 116 2.44 1.16 -3.83
CA PRO A 116 3.62 1.69 -4.50
C PRO A 116 4.78 2.02 -3.56
N SER A 117 4.50 2.71 -2.45
CA SER A 117 5.52 3.07 -1.46
C SER A 117 6.11 1.84 -0.78
N PHE A 118 5.26 0.87 -0.43
CA PHE A 118 5.69 -0.42 0.12
C PHE A 118 6.61 -1.17 -0.83
N CYS A 119 6.21 -1.32 -2.09
CA CYS A 119 7.01 -2.01 -3.10
C CYS A 119 8.34 -1.30 -3.37
N GLN A 120 8.35 0.03 -3.40
CA GLN A 120 9.57 0.81 -3.53
C GLN A 120 10.53 0.55 -2.36
N ARG A 121 10.02 0.60 -1.12
CA ARG A 121 10.81 0.33 0.08
C ARG A 121 11.33 -1.10 0.14
N GLU A 122 10.52 -2.07 -0.31
CA GLU A 122 10.88 -3.49 -0.35
C GLU A 122 11.75 -3.87 -1.59
N GLY A 123 12.04 -2.92 -2.48
CA GLY A 123 12.79 -3.20 -3.71
C GLY A 123 12.03 -4.11 -4.67
N LYS A 124 10.71 -4.05 -4.68
CA LYS A 124 9.82 -4.84 -5.55
C LYS A 124 9.42 -4.12 -6.82
N VAL A 125 10.04 -2.99 -7.10
CA VAL A 125 9.80 -2.23 -8.33
C VAL A 125 10.62 -2.84 -9.45
N TRP A 126 9.96 -3.09 -10.57
CA TRP A 126 10.59 -3.54 -11.79
C TRP A 126 10.95 -2.34 -12.67
N LYS A 127 12.05 -2.45 -13.40
CA LYS A 127 12.45 -1.50 -14.43
C LYS A 127 12.23 -2.15 -15.78
N LEU A 128 11.38 -1.56 -16.59
CA LEU A 128 11.11 -2.06 -17.93
C LEU A 128 12.27 -1.71 -18.84
N GLN A 129 12.83 -2.71 -19.51
CA GLN A 129 13.96 -2.56 -20.42
C GLN A 129 13.49 -2.42 -21.87
N GLU A 130 12.80 -3.42 -22.34
CA GLU A 130 12.34 -3.54 -23.71
C GLU A 130 10.94 -4.14 -23.75
N MET A 131 10.17 -3.75 -24.74
CA MET A 131 8.93 -4.41 -25.10
C MET A 131 8.90 -4.79 -26.56
N GLU A 132 8.18 -5.84 -26.87
CA GLU A 132 7.82 -6.25 -28.24
C GLU A 132 6.31 -6.39 -28.30
N LEU A 133 5.69 -5.68 -29.24
CA LEU A 133 4.24 -5.66 -29.43
C LEU A 133 3.86 -6.16 -30.81
N GLN A 134 2.83 -6.98 -30.89
CA GLN A 134 2.19 -7.42 -32.11
C GLN A 134 0.70 -7.63 -31.86
N ASN A 135 -0.15 -6.92 -32.59
CA ASN A 135 -1.62 -7.05 -32.48
C ASN A 135 -2.13 -6.89 -31.04
N LEU A 136 -1.70 -5.85 -30.32
CA LEU A 136 -2.06 -5.55 -28.93
C LEU A 136 -1.66 -6.64 -27.90
N ALA A 137 -0.81 -7.56 -28.26
CA ALA A 137 -0.22 -8.56 -27.37
C ALA A 137 1.30 -8.59 -27.55
N GLY A 138 2.01 -9.01 -26.52
CA GLY A 138 3.46 -8.99 -26.63
C GLY A 138 4.21 -9.48 -25.42
N LYS A 139 5.45 -9.06 -25.37
CA LYS A 139 6.39 -9.39 -24.30
C LYS A 139 7.03 -8.12 -23.74
N ILE A 140 7.29 -8.12 -22.45
CA ILE A 140 8.06 -7.09 -21.76
C ILE A 140 9.25 -7.77 -21.07
N VAL A 141 10.43 -7.24 -21.26
CA VAL A 141 11.62 -7.59 -20.48
C VAL A 141 11.70 -6.59 -19.31
N ALA A 142 11.69 -7.13 -18.11
CA ALA A 142 11.77 -6.34 -16.90
C ALA A 142 12.92 -6.81 -16.00
N ARG A 143 13.61 -5.86 -15.37
CA ARG A 143 14.73 -6.09 -14.47
C ARG A 143 14.44 -5.57 -13.08
N ARG A 144 14.87 -6.30 -12.07
CA ARG A 144 14.77 -5.90 -10.66
C ARG A 144 16.11 -6.06 -9.96
N GLU A 145 16.50 -5.08 -9.17
CA GLU A 145 17.69 -5.19 -8.32
C GLU A 145 17.38 -6.02 -7.09
N SER A 146 18.19 -7.06 -6.83
CA SER A 146 18.05 -7.87 -5.62
C SER A 146 18.48 -7.09 -4.38
N LYS A 147 17.64 -7.04 -3.34
CA LYS A 147 17.98 -6.43 -2.04
C LYS A 147 19.03 -7.21 -1.23
N THR A 148 19.26 -8.46 -1.54
CA THR A 148 20.11 -9.35 -0.73
C THR A 148 21.56 -9.31 -1.17
N GLY A 149 22.20 -8.16 -1.37
CA GLY A 149 23.66 -8.05 -1.56
C GLY A 149 24.26 -8.99 -2.62
N GLY A 150 23.44 -9.75 -3.30
CA GLY A 150 23.81 -10.66 -4.38
C GLY A 150 23.89 -9.86 -5.68
N THR A 151 25.02 -10.00 -6.35
CA THR A 151 25.43 -9.31 -7.57
C THR A 151 24.59 -9.60 -8.82
N LYS A 152 23.48 -10.32 -8.73
CA LYS A 152 22.67 -10.67 -9.90
C LYS A 152 21.34 -9.94 -9.87
N ALA A 153 21.19 -8.99 -10.79
CA ALA A 153 19.86 -8.45 -11.13
C ALA A 153 18.99 -9.59 -11.67
N GLU A 154 17.74 -9.63 -11.19
CA GLU A 154 16.75 -10.57 -11.67
C GLU A 154 16.11 -9.96 -12.93
N GLU A 155 16.18 -10.69 -14.02
CA GLU A 155 15.58 -10.31 -15.29
C GLU A 155 14.52 -11.35 -15.66
N GLU A 156 13.33 -10.88 -15.99
CA GLU A 156 12.21 -11.72 -16.39
C GLU A 156 11.56 -11.19 -17.65
N THR A 157 11.14 -12.12 -18.51
CA THR A 157 10.31 -11.83 -19.67
C THR A 157 8.87 -12.21 -19.35
N MET A 158 7.98 -11.23 -19.40
CA MET A 158 6.56 -11.40 -19.11
C MET A 158 5.73 -11.16 -20.36
N THR A 159 4.64 -11.89 -20.50
CA THR A 159 3.70 -11.70 -21.61
C THR A 159 2.54 -10.83 -21.17
N PHE A 160 2.03 -10.02 -22.09
CA PHE A 160 0.83 -9.23 -21.90
C PHE A 160 -0.09 -9.35 -23.12
N ASP A 161 -1.33 -8.96 -22.98
CA ASP A 161 -2.34 -9.00 -24.03
C ASP A 161 -3.24 -7.76 -23.98
N ALA A 162 -4.19 -7.67 -24.91
CA ALA A 162 -5.15 -6.57 -24.99
C ALA A 162 -5.99 -6.39 -23.70
N ALA A 163 -6.14 -7.41 -22.87
CA ALA A 163 -6.87 -7.33 -21.61
C ALA A 163 -5.99 -6.87 -20.43
N THR A 164 -4.70 -6.71 -20.67
CA THR A 164 -3.75 -6.24 -19.65
C THR A 164 -4.12 -4.83 -19.23
N ARG A 165 -4.21 -4.63 -17.91
CA ARG A 165 -4.56 -3.34 -17.31
C ARG A 165 -3.30 -2.60 -16.92
N ILE A 166 -3.19 -1.37 -17.40
CA ILE A 166 -2.07 -0.48 -17.11
C ILE A 166 -2.61 0.69 -16.29
N TRP A 167 -1.92 1.03 -15.22
CA TRP A 167 -2.31 2.14 -14.36
C TRP A 167 -1.26 3.23 -14.41
N HIS A 168 -1.67 4.41 -14.81
CA HIS A 168 -0.87 5.62 -14.72
C HIS A 168 -1.47 6.53 -13.65
N GLY A 169 -0.91 6.45 -12.44
CA GLY A 169 -1.52 7.08 -11.27
C GLY A 169 -2.89 6.44 -10.94
N ARG A 170 -3.97 7.17 -11.15
CA ARG A 170 -5.36 6.72 -10.93
C ARG A 170 -6.09 6.37 -12.23
N GLU A 171 -5.50 6.68 -13.34
CA GLU A 171 -6.06 6.42 -14.66
C GLU A 171 -5.78 4.99 -15.08
N LYS A 172 -6.83 4.32 -15.52
CA LYS A 172 -6.75 2.96 -16.07
C LYS A 172 -6.68 3.04 -17.58
N LEU A 173 -5.62 2.48 -18.13
CA LEU A 173 -5.36 2.39 -19.55
C LEU A 173 -5.34 0.92 -19.99
N LEU A 174 -5.64 0.70 -21.26
CA LEU A 174 -5.43 -0.56 -21.95
C LEU A 174 -4.23 -0.43 -22.90
N VAL A 175 -3.75 -1.54 -23.40
CA VAL A 175 -2.68 -1.55 -24.43
C VAL A 175 -3.07 -0.73 -25.64
N ALA A 176 -4.34 -0.82 -26.05
CA ALA A 176 -4.88 -0.06 -27.18
C ALA A 176 -4.80 1.47 -26.98
N ASP A 177 -5.02 1.94 -25.75
CA ASP A 177 -4.96 3.37 -25.45
C ASP A 177 -3.53 3.90 -25.62
N LEU A 178 -2.54 3.16 -25.13
CA LEU A 178 -1.13 3.52 -25.27
C LEU A 178 -0.63 3.52 -26.72
N VAL A 179 -1.16 2.62 -27.54
CA VAL A 179 -0.87 2.58 -28.97
C VAL A 179 -1.54 3.76 -29.67
N HIS A 180 -2.80 4.05 -29.36
CA HIS A 180 -3.55 5.16 -29.95
C HIS A 180 -2.91 6.52 -29.63
N GLU A 181 -2.39 6.67 -28.43
CA GLU A 181 -1.69 7.88 -27.98
C GLU A 181 -0.24 7.98 -28.52
N GLY A 182 0.24 6.97 -29.24
CA GLY A 182 1.61 6.92 -29.76
C GLY A 182 2.69 6.68 -28.69
N ILE A 183 2.28 6.35 -27.48
CA ILE A 183 3.21 6.01 -26.39
C ILE A 183 3.87 4.67 -26.67
N TRP A 184 3.09 3.70 -27.17
CA TRP A 184 3.59 2.40 -27.63
C TRP A 184 3.46 2.28 -29.14
N PRO A 185 4.37 1.54 -29.82
CA PRO A 185 4.26 1.31 -31.26
C PRO A 185 3.07 0.38 -31.55
N GLU A 186 2.47 0.46 -32.74
CA GLU A 186 1.45 -0.52 -33.17
C GLU A 186 2.01 -1.94 -33.26
N ASN A 187 3.23 -2.08 -33.75
CA ASN A 187 3.96 -3.33 -33.85
C ASN A 187 5.46 -3.07 -33.72
N GLY A 188 6.19 -4.09 -33.27
CA GLY A 188 7.64 -4.07 -33.19
C GLY A 188 8.17 -3.88 -31.77
N LYS A 189 9.45 -3.52 -31.69
CA LYS A 189 10.19 -3.37 -30.44
C LYS A 189 10.35 -1.91 -30.05
N LYS A 190 10.33 -1.67 -28.73
CA LYS A 190 10.60 -0.35 -28.16
C LYS A 190 11.41 -0.50 -26.87
N SER A 191 12.42 0.35 -26.68
CA SER A 191 13.08 0.56 -25.39
C SER A 191 12.15 1.33 -24.46
N LEU A 192 12.13 0.96 -23.20
CA LEU A 192 11.31 1.59 -22.15
C LEU A 192 12.15 2.35 -21.11
N ASP A 193 13.44 2.53 -21.41
CA ASP A 193 14.38 3.42 -20.70
C ASP A 193 14.33 3.30 -19.15
N ASP A 194 14.34 2.07 -18.64
CA ASP A 194 14.28 1.79 -17.21
C ASP A 194 13.03 2.32 -16.50
N GLN A 195 11.93 2.49 -17.21
CA GLN A 195 10.67 2.94 -16.61
C GLN A 195 10.28 2.05 -15.43
N ALA A 196 10.12 2.66 -14.25
CA ALA A 196 9.77 1.96 -13.03
C ALA A 196 8.28 1.62 -12.99
N VAL A 197 7.97 0.34 -12.76
CA VAL A 197 6.58 -0.16 -12.70
C VAL A 197 6.39 -1.16 -11.58
N LEU A 198 5.14 -1.35 -11.20
CA LEU A 198 4.69 -2.46 -10.40
C LEU A 198 3.98 -3.46 -11.30
N LEU A 199 4.46 -4.69 -11.29
CA LEU A 199 3.90 -5.77 -12.09
C LEU A 199 3.00 -6.64 -11.23
N GLY A 200 1.75 -6.78 -11.63
CA GLY A 200 0.78 -7.71 -11.05
C GLY A 200 0.50 -8.83 -12.04
N ILE A 201 0.72 -10.06 -11.61
CA ILE A 201 0.43 -11.25 -12.39
C ILE A 201 -0.97 -11.73 -12.01
N THR A 202 -1.85 -11.87 -13.00
CA THR A 202 -3.15 -12.52 -12.84
C THR A 202 -3.09 -13.90 -13.46
N TRP A 203 -3.41 -14.93 -12.69
CA TRP A 203 -3.59 -16.26 -13.22
C TRP A 203 -4.89 -16.31 -14.02
N LYS A 204 -4.80 -16.70 -15.28
CA LYS A 204 -5.99 -17.11 -16.03
C LYS A 204 -6.33 -18.54 -15.59
N PRO A 205 -7.58 -18.84 -15.19
CA PRO A 205 -7.98 -20.23 -15.04
C PRO A 205 -7.82 -20.92 -16.41
N THR A 206 -7.08 -22.00 -16.41
CA THR A 206 -6.95 -22.89 -17.58
C THR A 206 -8.24 -23.67 -17.80
#